data_5f2d05ba78dd0ce131dc45362a130d4c
#
_entry.id   5f2d05ba78dd0ce131dc45362a130d4c
#
_cell.length_a   1.000
_cell.length_b   1.000
_cell.length_c   1.000
_cell.angle_alpha   90.00
_cell.angle_beta   90.00
_cell.angle_gamma   90.00
#
_symmetry.space_group_name_H-M   'P 1'
#
loop_
_entity.id
_entity.type
_entity.pdbx_description
1 polymer ?
#
loop_
_entity_poly.entity_id
_entity_poly.type
_entity_poly.pdbx_seq_one_letter_code
_entity_poly.pdbx_strand_id
1 'polypeptide(L)'
;HDIPNTMSSASYHVSKLGVDIISLHASAGMKALQLSKEATLKGAREINNKPPEVIAITVLTSISPHDFKYELNRESSIEDNVLSLSKLTYDAGLDGCVCSPLEVKSLRDKYDDEFKLITPGIRFLMNDINDQSRVMSPVDAISSGASKIVVGRAITKNNNPNKIFSEICNSII
;
A
#
# COMPACT_ATOMS: atom_id res chain seq x y z
N HIS A 1 -0.37 12.17 4.38
CA HIS A 1 0.10 12.37 5.74
C HIS A 1 -0.13 13.81 6.16
N ASP A 2 -1.08 14.04 7.06
CA ASP A 2 -1.43 15.37 7.56
C ASP A 2 -2.16 15.23 8.92
N ILE A 3 -2.61 16.33 9.50
CA ILE A 3 -3.43 16.33 10.72
C ILE A 3 -4.79 15.64 10.47
N PRO A 4 -5.43 15.10 11.52
CA PRO A 4 -6.65 14.30 11.38
C PRO A 4 -7.78 14.99 10.61
N ASN A 5 -8.00 16.30 10.83
CA ASN A 5 -9.06 17.04 10.16
C ASN A 5 -8.82 17.17 8.64
N THR A 6 -7.58 17.46 8.22
CA THR A 6 -7.21 17.57 6.80
C THR A 6 -7.36 16.23 6.07
N MET A 7 -6.84 15.14 6.67
CA MET A 7 -6.95 13.80 6.09
C MET A 7 -8.41 13.35 5.99
N SER A 8 -9.20 13.56 7.04
CA SER A 8 -10.62 13.24 7.06
C SER A 8 -11.39 13.97 5.96
N SER A 9 -11.17 15.29 5.84
CA SER A 9 -11.80 16.10 4.79
C SER A 9 -11.43 15.62 3.38
N ALA A 10 -10.14 15.36 3.14
CA ALA A 10 -9.67 14.83 1.85
C ALA A 10 -10.31 13.47 1.54
N SER A 11 -10.32 12.55 2.49
CA SER A 11 -10.91 11.21 2.35
C SER A 11 -12.41 11.27 2.03
N TYR A 12 -13.15 12.17 2.69
CA TYR A 12 -14.56 12.40 2.40
C TYR A 12 -14.78 12.85 0.95
N HIS A 13 -14.02 13.82 0.47
CA HIS A 13 -14.20 14.32 -0.89
C HIS A 13 -13.75 13.31 -1.96
N VAL A 14 -12.63 12.61 -1.72
CA VAL A 14 -12.14 11.57 -2.64
C VAL A 14 -13.11 10.40 -2.75
N SER A 15 -13.76 9.99 -1.65
CA SER A 15 -14.74 8.90 -1.67
C SER A 15 -15.96 9.21 -2.54
N LYS A 16 -16.30 10.51 -2.71
CA LYS A 16 -17.41 10.95 -3.59
C LYS A 16 -17.06 10.92 -5.09
N LEU A 17 -15.80 10.66 -5.44
CA LEU A 17 -15.38 10.49 -6.83
C LEU A 17 -15.64 9.07 -7.37
N GLY A 18 -16.08 8.14 -6.50
CA GLY A 18 -16.35 6.75 -6.90
C GLY A 18 -15.08 5.91 -7.10
N VAL A 19 -14.00 6.25 -6.38
CA VAL A 19 -12.76 5.47 -6.41
C VAL A 19 -12.91 4.13 -5.67
N ASP A 20 -12.14 3.12 -6.04
CA ASP A 20 -12.18 1.79 -5.41
C ASP A 20 -11.26 1.70 -4.18
N ILE A 21 -10.13 2.42 -4.18
CA ILE A 21 -9.14 2.38 -3.10
C ILE A 21 -8.63 3.80 -2.82
N ILE A 22 -8.48 4.11 -1.52
CA ILE A 22 -7.83 5.32 -1.03
C ILE A 22 -6.61 4.91 -0.18
N SER A 23 -5.43 5.49 -0.46
CA SER A 23 -4.25 5.25 0.34
C SER A 23 -3.92 6.46 1.23
N LEU A 24 -3.60 6.17 2.48
CA LEU A 24 -3.16 7.12 3.51
C LEU A 24 -1.75 6.73 3.97
N HIS A 25 -1.09 7.56 4.79
CA HIS A 25 0.13 7.15 5.49
C HIS A 25 -0.18 6.71 6.92
N ALA A 26 0.27 5.51 7.30
CA ALA A 26 0.06 4.97 8.65
C ALA A 26 0.71 5.84 9.73
N SER A 27 1.83 6.49 9.40
CA SER A 27 2.55 7.41 10.29
C SER A 27 1.76 8.67 10.69
N ALA A 28 0.59 8.93 10.10
CA ALA A 28 -0.32 9.98 10.54
C ALA A 28 -1.00 9.67 11.90
N GLY A 29 -0.95 8.41 12.35
CA GLY A 29 -1.41 7.97 13.65
C GLY A 29 -2.88 7.56 13.70
N MET A 30 -3.24 6.86 14.77
CA MET A 30 -4.55 6.22 14.99
C MET A 30 -5.73 7.13 14.69
N LYS A 31 -5.75 8.31 15.32
CA LYS A 31 -6.88 9.25 15.18
C LYS A 31 -7.11 9.72 13.75
N ALA A 32 -6.02 9.98 13.00
CA ALA A 32 -6.13 10.41 11.61
C ALA A 32 -6.67 9.30 10.72
N LEU A 33 -6.21 8.07 10.92
CA LEU A 33 -6.67 6.90 10.17
C LEU A 33 -8.15 6.61 10.42
N GLN A 34 -8.58 6.56 11.68
CA GLN A 34 -9.98 6.31 12.06
C GLN A 34 -10.93 7.36 11.48
N LEU A 35 -10.63 8.65 11.69
CA LEU A 35 -11.47 9.74 11.17
C LEU A 35 -11.53 9.74 9.63
N SER A 36 -10.43 9.36 8.97
CA SER A 36 -10.41 9.24 7.51
C SER A 36 -11.29 8.08 7.02
N LYS A 37 -11.25 6.92 7.71
CA LYS A 37 -12.12 5.78 7.40
C LYS A 37 -13.59 6.14 7.56
N GLU A 38 -13.97 6.76 8.68
CA GLU A 38 -15.33 7.23 8.93
C GLU A 38 -15.82 8.22 7.86
N ALA A 39 -14.97 9.19 7.53
CA ALA A 39 -15.27 10.21 6.52
C ALA A 39 -15.46 9.60 5.12
N THR A 40 -14.68 8.59 4.76
CA THR A 40 -14.81 7.84 3.52
C THR A 40 -16.16 7.12 3.43
N LEU A 41 -16.58 6.45 4.51
CA LEU A 41 -17.89 5.79 4.58
C LEU A 41 -19.04 6.80 4.43
N LYS A 42 -18.92 7.97 5.07
CA LYS A 42 -19.91 9.04 4.97
C LYS A 42 -20.02 9.57 3.54
N GLY A 43 -18.89 9.91 2.91
CA GLY A 43 -18.88 10.49 1.57
C GLY A 43 -19.45 9.53 0.51
N ALA A 44 -19.12 8.25 0.58
CA ALA A 44 -19.66 7.24 -0.33
C ALA A 44 -21.19 7.05 -0.17
N ARG A 45 -21.69 7.05 1.07
CA ARG A 45 -23.13 6.96 1.34
C ARG A 45 -23.93 8.13 0.73
N GLU A 46 -23.38 9.34 0.76
CA GLU A 46 -24.07 10.52 0.21
C GLU A 46 -24.29 10.46 -1.30
N ILE A 47 -23.48 9.69 -2.01
CA ILE A 47 -23.63 9.46 -3.47
C ILE A 47 -24.22 8.08 -3.80
N ASN A 48 -24.73 7.35 -2.81
CA ASN A 48 -25.25 5.99 -2.95
C ASN A 48 -24.27 5.02 -3.63
N ASN A 49 -22.97 5.15 -3.31
CA ASN A 49 -21.93 4.29 -3.86
C ASN A 49 -21.32 3.35 -2.80
N LYS A 50 -20.69 2.27 -3.27
CA LYS A 50 -19.88 1.40 -2.41
C LYS A 50 -18.70 2.20 -1.84
N PRO A 51 -18.45 2.12 -0.53
CA PRO A 51 -17.27 2.74 0.05
C PRO A 51 -15.99 2.14 -0.53
N PRO A 52 -14.98 2.98 -0.84
CA PRO A 52 -13.67 2.47 -1.24
C PRO A 52 -12.96 1.76 -0.09
N GLU A 53 -12.10 0.81 -0.42
CA GLU A 53 -11.12 0.27 0.52
C GLU A 53 -10.16 1.39 0.98
N VAL A 54 -9.94 1.52 2.27
CA VAL A 54 -8.98 2.49 2.83
C VAL A 54 -7.77 1.72 3.33
N ILE A 55 -6.61 1.97 2.73
CA ILE A 55 -5.36 1.30 3.05
C ILE A 55 -4.33 2.30 3.56
N ALA A 56 -3.34 1.84 4.33
CA ALA A 56 -2.30 2.73 4.80
C ALA A 56 -0.90 2.29 4.35
N ILE A 57 -0.11 3.26 3.87
CA ILE A 57 1.29 3.07 3.49
C ILE A 57 2.11 2.96 4.79
N THR A 58 2.89 1.90 4.91
CA THR A 58 3.79 1.66 6.03
C THR A 58 5.11 2.42 5.82
N VAL A 59 6.16 1.74 5.38
CA VAL A 59 7.45 2.35 5.03
C VAL A 59 7.64 2.30 3.52
N LEU A 60 7.98 3.44 2.92
CA LEU A 60 8.19 3.53 1.47
C LEU A 60 9.35 2.62 1.03
N THR A 61 9.14 1.87 -0.05
CA THR A 61 10.14 0.92 -0.57
C THR A 61 11.38 1.58 -1.17
N SER A 62 11.33 2.89 -1.43
CA SER A 62 12.48 3.70 -1.87
C SER A 62 13.42 4.11 -0.73
N ILE A 63 12.98 4.04 0.53
CA ILE A 63 13.80 4.41 1.68
C ILE A 63 14.78 3.28 1.97
N SER A 64 16.08 3.60 1.92
CA SER A 64 17.13 2.67 2.29
C SER A 64 17.23 2.53 3.82
N PRO A 65 17.86 1.44 4.35
CA PRO A 65 18.11 1.34 5.78
C PRO A 65 18.95 2.50 6.35
N HIS A 66 19.86 3.05 5.56
CA HIS A 66 20.66 4.21 5.93
C HIS A 66 19.76 5.45 6.10
N ASP A 67 18.95 5.78 5.10
CA ASP A 67 18.08 6.97 5.12
C ASP A 67 17.01 6.85 6.20
N PHE A 68 16.49 5.62 6.42
CA PHE A 68 15.55 5.33 7.48
C PHE A 68 16.13 5.65 8.87
N LYS A 69 17.38 5.26 9.10
CA LYS A 69 18.06 5.51 10.37
C LYS A 69 18.47 6.97 10.53
N TYR A 70 19.13 7.55 9.53
CA TYR A 70 19.80 8.84 9.69
C TYR A 70 18.96 10.04 9.24
N GLU A 71 18.13 9.91 8.18
CA GLU A 71 17.28 11.01 7.72
C GLU A 71 15.94 11.04 8.45
N LEU A 72 15.32 9.87 8.67
CA LEU A 72 14.07 9.76 9.40
C LEU A 72 14.24 9.57 10.91
N ASN A 73 15.49 9.51 11.39
CA ASN A 73 15.86 9.37 12.81
C ASN A 73 15.13 8.20 13.49
N ARG A 74 15.16 7.01 12.84
CA ARG A 74 14.53 5.79 13.34
C ARG A 74 15.59 4.81 13.84
N GLU A 75 15.50 4.42 15.12
CA GLU A 75 16.43 3.47 15.73
C GLU A 75 16.06 2.01 15.50
N SER A 76 14.74 1.73 15.31
CA SER A 76 14.23 0.39 15.01
C SER A 76 14.53 -0.02 13.57
N SER A 77 14.46 -1.32 13.28
CA SER A 77 14.56 -1.82 11.92
C SER A 77 13.36 -1.37 11.05
N ILE A 78 13.54 -1.36 9.72
CA ILE A 78 12.42 -1.13 8.80
C ILE A 78 11.33 -2.18 9.02
N GLU A 79 11.70 -3.45 9.21
CA GLU A 79 10.77 -4.55 9.44
C GLU A 79 9.92 -4.33 10.70
N ASP A 80 10.53 -3.99 11.83
CA ASP A 80 9.81 -3.68 13.08
C ASP A 80 8.85 -2.51 12.91
N ASN A 81 9.27 -1.48 12.16
CA ASN A 81 8.39 -0.34 11.86
C ASN A 81 7.22 -0.73 10.97
N VAL A 82 7.44 -1.55 9.95
CA VAL A 82 6.36 -2.07 9.08
C VAL A 82 5.36 -2.88 9.91
N LEU A 83 5.83 -3.77 10.78
CA LEU A 83 4.99 -4.54 11.69
C LEU A 83 4.19 -3.64 12.65
N SER A 84 4.81 -2.61 13.20
CA SER A 84 4.15 -1.66 14.10
C SER A 84 3.09 -0.83 13.36
N LEU A 85 3.42 -0.30 12.17
CA LEU A 85 2.51 0.50 11.36
C LEU A 85 1.37 -0.33 10.75
N SER A 86 1.62 -1.58 10.37
CA SER A 86 0.56 -2.49 9.93
C SER A 86 -0.42 -2.81 11.06
N LYS A 87 0.11 -3.02 12.28
CA LYS A 87 -0.74 -3.21 13.46
C LYS A 87 -1.59 -1.97 13.74
N LEU A 88 -0.99 -0.79 13.71
CA LEU A 88 -1.71 0.47 13.86
C LEU A 88 -2.84 0.62 12.83
N THR A 89 -2.56 0.25 11.58
CA THR A 89 -3.52 0.28 10.47
C THR A 89 -4.69 -0.69 10.71
N TYR A 90 -4.39 -1.90 11.12
CA TYR A 90 -5.39 -2.92 11.46
C TYR A 90 -6.25 -2.49 12.65
N ASP A 91 -5.63 -2.04 13.74
CA ASP A 91 -6.32 -1.57 14.94
C ASP A 91 -7.19 -0.32 14.66
N ALA A 92 -6.83 0.49 13.66
CA ALA A 92 -7.64 1.62 13.22
C ALA A 92 -8.86 1.24 12.37
N GLY A 93 -9.01 -0.05 12.02
CA GLY A 93 -10.12 -0.57 11.22
C GLY A 93 -10.02 -0.28 9.73
N LEU A 94 -8.80 -0.08 9.20
CA LEU A 94 -8.56 0.06 7.77
C LEU A 94 -8.57 -1.31 7.09
N ASP A 95 -8.78 -1.31 5.77
CA ASP A 95 -8.97 -2.53 4.99
C ASP A 95 -7.66 -3.21 4.57
N GLY A 96 -6.51 -2.57 4.82
CA GLY A 96 -5.22 -3.14 4.46
C GLY A 96 -4.06 -2.16 4.56
N CYS A 97 -2.87 -2.63 4.19
CA CYS A 97 -1.68 -1.79 4.14
C CYS A 97 -0.87 -1.97 2.85
N VAL A 98 -0.02 -0.97 2.58
CA VAL A 98 1.00 -1.05 1.54
C VAL A 98 2.32 -1.43 2.19
N CYS A 99 2.94 -2.51 1.72
CA CYS A 99 4.19 -3.05 2.24
C CYS A 99 5.10 -3.54 1.09
N SER A 100 6.41 -3.67 1.36
CA SER A 100 7.33 -4.27 0.41
C SER A 100 7.00 -5.75 0.16
N PRO A 101 7.34 -6.30 -1.03
CA PRO A 101 7.19 -7.72 -1.30
C PRO A 101 7.89 -8.61 -0.27
N LEU A 102 9.02 -8.16 0.28
CA LEU A 102 9.81 -8.90 1.26
C LEU A 102 9.11 -9.05 2.62
N GLU A 103 8.14 -8.20 2.91
CA GLU A 103 7.40 -8.15 4.18
C GLU A 103 6.06 -8.90 4.12
N VAL A 104 5.59 -9.26 2.91
CA VAL A 104 4.29 -9.87 2.68
C VAL A 104 4.09 -11.13 3.52
N LYS A 105 5.07 -12.05 3.50
CA LYS A 105 4.95 -13.32 4.21
C LYS A 105 4.80 -13.10 5.72
N SER A 106 5.64 -12.29 6.33
CA SER A 106 5.59 -12.01 7.78
C SER A 106 4.30 -11.30 8.21
N LEU A 107 3.71 -10.49 7.32
CA LEU A 107 2.41 -9.85 7.56
C LEU A 107 1.26 -10.83 7.34
N ARG A 108 1.32 -11.70 6.31
CA ARG A 108 0.28 -12.70 6.06
C ARG A 108 0.20 -13.75 7.17
N ASP A 109 1.31 -14.06 7.83
CA ASP A 109 1.32 -14.92 9.01
C ASP A 109 0.57 -14.31 10.23
N LYS A 110 0.33 -12.99 10.21
CA LYS A 110 -0.35 -12.24 11.29
C LYS A 110 -1.78 -11.84 10.98
N TYR A 111 -2.10 -11.64 9.71
CA TYR A 111 -3.40 -11.14 9.25
C TYR A 111 -3.98 -12.10 8.21
N ASP A 112 -5.29 -12.32 8.28
CA ASP A 112 -6.04 -13.09 7.30
C ASP A 112 -6.17 -12.37 5.94
N ASP A 113 -6.84 -13.00 4.98
CA ASP A 113 -7.00 -12.48 3.61
C ASP A 113 -7.97 -11.28 3.53
N GLU A 114 -8.75 -11.02 4.59
CA GLU A 114 -9.61 -9.83 4.65
C GLU A 114 -8.76 -8.55 4.77
N PHE A 115 -7.63 -8.61 5.49
CA PHE A 115 -6.68 -7.50 5.53
C PHE A 115 -5.79 -7.51 4.28
N LYS A 116 -5.99 -6.52 3.39
CA LYS A 116 -5.34 -6.47 2.08
C LYS A 116 -3.87 -6.05 2.19
N LEU A 117 -2.98 -6.85 1.62
CA LEU A 117 -1.57 -6.52 1.47
C LEU A 117 -1.33 -6.06 0.03
N ILE A 118 -1.05 -4.78 -0.16
CA ILE A 118 -0.82 -4.17 -1.48
C ILE A 118 0.66 -3.87 -1.64
N THR A 119 1.25 -4.37 -2.72
CA THR A 119 2.69 -4.48 -2.82
C THR A 119 3.24 -3.77 -4.06
N PRO A 120 3.90 -2.61 -3.90
CA PRO A 120 4.74 -2.00 -4.93
C PRO A 120 6.11 -2.69 -5.00
N GLY A 121 6.99 -2.20 -5.87
CA GLY A 121 8.33 -2.79 -6.02
C GLY A 121 8.33 -4.03 -6.90
N ILE A 122 7.33 -4.19 -7.75
CA ILE A 122 7.20 -5.32 -8.65
C ILE A 122 7.99 -5.08 -9.95
N ARG A 123 8.76 -6.08 -10.38
CA ARG A 123 9.53 -6.07 -11.61
C ARG A 123 9.24 -7.33 -12.41
N PHE A 124 8.91 -7.15 -13.69
CA PHE A 124 8.64 -8.27 -14.59
C PHE A 124 9.92 -8.85 -15.18
N LEU A 125 10.90 -7.99 -15.49
CA LEU A 125 12.24 -8.37 -15.92
C LEU A 125 13.26 -7.89 -14.89
N MET A 126 14.19 -8.76 -14.46
CA MET A 126 15.18 -8.50 -13.40
C MET A 126 16.18 -7.36 -13.70
N ASN A 127 16.17 -6.83 -14.93
CA ASN A 127 17.16 -5.83 -15.39
C ASN A 127 16.79 -4.37 -15.03
N ASP A 128 15.60 -4.10 -14.51
CA ASP A 128 15.14 -2.74 -14.18
C ASP A 128 15.22 -2.44 -12.69
N ILE A 129 16.42 -2.49 -12.12
CA ILE A 129 16.69 -2.01 -10.76
C ILE A 129 16.91 -0.49 -10.84
N ASN A 130 15.82 0.27 -10.69
CA ASN A 130 15.90 1.73 -10.53
C ASN A 130 16.09 2.08 -9.03
N ASP A 131 15.37 3.07 -8.54
CA ASP A 131 15.35 3.60 -7.17
C ASP A 131 14.73 2.66 -6.09
N GLN A 132 14.36 1.42 -6.44
CA GLN A 132 13.79 0.46 -5.49
C GLN A 132 14.78 -0.64 -5.16
N SER A 133 15.20 -0.70 -3.91
CA SER A 133 16.13 -1.70 -3.39
C SER A 133 15.45 -3.02 -2.98
N ARG A 134 14.11 -3.05 -2.90
CA ARG A 134 13.30 -4.19 -2.42
C ARG A 134 12.30 -4.59 -3.50
N VAL A 135 12.70 -5.48 -4.42
CA VAL A 135 11.93 -5.87 -5.60
C VAL A 135 11.65 -7.37 -5.63
N MET A 136 10.55 -7.76 -6.29
CA MET A 136 10.12 -9.15 -6.47
C MET A 136 9.37 -9.30 -7.81
N SER A 137 9.28 -10.52 -8.33
CA SER A 137 8.44 -10.80 -9.52
C SER A 137 6.95 -10.74 -9.15
N PRO A 138 6.05 -10.53 -10.15
CA PRO A 138 4.60 -10.58 -9.92
C PRO A 138 4.14 -11.90 -9.30
N VAL A 139 4.62 -13.02 -9.83
CA VAL A 139 4.28 -14.37 -9.40
C VAL A 139 4.69 -14.61 -7.95
N ASP A 140 5.93 -14.27 -7.61
CA ASP A 140 6.45 -14.50 -6.26
C ASP A 140 5.72 -13.63 -5.22
N ALA A 141 5.37 -12.39 -5.58
CA ALA A 141 4.63 -11.51 -4.69
C ALA A 141 3.22 -12.07 -4.36
N ILE A 142 2.48 -12.51 -5.37
CA ILE A 142 1.16 -13.13 -5.19
C ILE A 142 1.29 -14.45 -4.42
N SER A 143 2.24 -15.31 -4.79
CA SER A 143 2.48 -16.59 -4.10
C SER A 143 2.90 -16.42 -2.64
N SER A 144 3.52 -15.28 -2.30
CA SER A 144 3.85 -14.92 -0.91
C SER A 144 2.65 -14.44 -0.10
N GLY A 145 1.49 -14.19 -0.75
CA GLY A 145 0.25 -13.78 -0.10
C GLY A 145 -0.13 -12.30 -0.30
N ALA A 146 0.49 -11.59 -1.26
CA ALA A 146 0.03 -10.25 -1.63
C ALA A 146 -1.39 -10.30 -2.22
N SER A 147 -2.28 -9.43 -1.75
CA SER A 147 -3.65 -9.34 -2.27
C SER A 147 -3.71 -8.61 -3.61
N LYS A 148 -2.85 -7.61 -3.79
CA LYS A 148 -2.74 -6.80 -5.01
C LYS A 148 -1.29 -6.38 -5.21
N ILE A 149 -0.87 -6.18 -6.46
CA ILE A 149 0.45 -5.66 -6.81
C ILE A 149 0.33 -4.30 -7.51
N VAL A 150 1.30 -3.42 -7.28
CA VAL A 150 1.39 -2.13 -7.96
C VAL A 150 2.56 -2.18 -8.94
N VAL A 151 2.24 -2.13 -10.23
CA VAL A 151 3.23 -2.13 -11.31
C VAL A 151 3.16 -0.81 -12.06
N GLY A 152 4.18 0.01 -11.94
CA GLY A 152 4.25 1.34 -12.56
C GLY A 152 5.16 1.34 -13.79
N ARG A 153 6.38 1.81 -13.63
CA ARG A 153 7.35 2.08 -14.70
C ARG A 153 7.68 0.87 -15.59
N ALA A 154 7.62 -0.35 -15.06
CA ALA A 154 7.79 -1.56 -15.86
C ALA A 154 6.77 -1.65 -17.01
N ILE A 155 5.57 -1.11 -16.82
CA ILE A 155 4.53 -1.01 -17.85
C ILE A 155 4.66 0.32 -18.60
N THR A 156 4.63 1.45 -17.90
CA THR A 156 4.44 2.78 -18.50
C THR A 156 5.65 3.29 -19.28
N LYS A 157 6.86 2.77 -19.01
CA LYS A 157 8.08 3.10 -19.76
C LYS A 157 8.45 2.07 -20.83
N ASN A 158 7.64 1.02 -21.00
CA ASN A 158 7.87 0.01 -22.02
C ASN A 158 7.39 0.48 -23.40
N ASN A 159 8.07 0.08 -24.46
CA ASN A 159 7.66 0.38 -25.84
C ASN A 159 6.31 -0.24 -26.23
N ASN A 160 5.88 -1.30 -25.53
CA ASN A 160 4.59 -1.94 -25.71
C ASN A 160 3.91 -2.20 -24.36
N PRO A 161 3.33 -1.16 -23.73
CA PRO A 161 2.75 -1.25 -22.37
C PRO A 161 1.60 -2.25 -22.28
N ASN A 162 0.76 -2.35 -23.32
CA ASN A 162 -0.38 -3.28 -23.35
C ASN A 162 0.09 -4.74 -23.34
N LYS A 163 1.15 -5.05 -24.08
CA LYS A 163 1.73 -6.41 -24.10
C LYS A 163 2.26 -6.78 -22.72
N ILE A 164 3.08 -5.92 -22.12
CA ILE A 164 3.65 -6.15 -20.78
C ILE A 164 2.55 -6.28 -19.72
N PHE A 165 1.52 -5.43 -19.76
CA PHE A 165 0.38 -5.56 -18.86
C PHE A 165 -0.30 -6.92 -18.98
N SER A 166 -0.57 -7.37 -20.21
CA SER A 166 -1.19 -8.68 -20.47
C SER A 166 -0.31 -9.84 -19.99
N GLU A 167 1.01 -9.77 -20.24
CA GLU A 167 1.96 -10.79 -19.78
C GLU A 167 2.00 -10.89 -18.26
N ILE A 168 1.99 -9.75 -17.55
CA ILE A 168 1.93 -9.72 -16.09
C ILE A 168 0.62 -10.34 -15.60
N CYS A 169 -0.53 -9.94 -16.14
CA CYS A 169 -1.82 -10.52 -15.76
C CYS A 169 -1.84 -12.03 -15.98
N ASN A 170 -1.38 -12.51 -17.12
CA ASN A 170 -1.35 -13.95 -17.44
C ASN A 170 -0.39 -14.74 -16.53
N SER A 171 0.63 -14.09 -15.97
CA SER A 171 1.61 -14.77 -15.11
C SER A 171 1.09 -15.01 -13.69
N ILE A 172 0.03 -14.33 -13.24
CA ILE A 172 -0.49 -14.37 -11.87
C ILE A 172 -1.87 -15.04 -11.75
N ILE A 173 -2.39 -15.56 -12.86
CA ILE A 173 -3.61 -16.38 -12.94
C ILE A 173 -3.22 -17.86 -12.88
#